data_93e062c72675364a47bd421d30367dba
#
_entry.id   93e062c72675364a47bd421d30367dba
#
_cell.length_a   1.000
_cell.length_b   1.000
_cell.length_c   1.000
_cell.angle_alpha   90.00
_cell.angle_beta   90.00
_cell.angle_gamma   90.00
#
_symmetry.space_group_name_H-M   'P 1'
#
loop_
_entity.id
_entity.type
_entity.pdbx_description
1 polymer ?
#
loop_
_entity_poly.entity_id
_entity_poly.type
_entity_poly.pdbx_seq_one_letter_code
_entity_poly.pdbx_strand_id
1 'polypeptide(L)'
;MNKSLTNHNHPFHLVTLSPWPLFSSLILMNLLIGTVQWFHEFSMKLFSLSMLTLILILFQWWRDVIRESTYQGNHTLNVSKLMRFGMILFIISELFFFFSLFWSFFHASLSPSIEIGEMWPPKAITKFNPYHVPLLNTIFLLSSGISITWSHFSILNKNLEDSNMALVLTIYLGIYFSVFQLIEYKNAPFTMADSIYGSTFFLITGFHGLHVIIGTMFIFISLQRLKKLEFSSTHHFGFEASSWYWHFVDIIWLFVYISIYWSF
;
A
#
# COMPACT_ATOMS: atom_id res chain seq x y z
N MET A 1 20.68 -36.00 -18.20
CA MET A 1 19.37 -35.78 -17.53
C MET A 1 18.46 -35.08 -18.51
N ASN A 2 17.53 -35.81 -19.14
CA ASN A 2 16.55 -35.24 -20.05
C ASN A 2 15.57 -34.36 -19.28
N LYS A 3 15.69 -33.05 -19.40
CA LYS A 3 14.61 -32.14 -19.08
C LYS A 3 13.47 -32.47 -20.04
N SER A 4 12.43 -33.14 -19.56
CA SER A 4 11.15 -33.14 -20.23
C SER A 4 10.71 -31.67 -20.29
N LEU A 5 10.91 -31.05 -21.45
CA LEU A 5 10.20 -29.83 -21.80
C LEU A 5 8.72 -30.19 -21.71
N THR A 6 8.11 -29.86 -20.61
CA THR A 6 6.65 -29.93 -20.49
C THR A 6 6.11 -28.97 -21.53
N ASN A 7 5.76 -29.50 -22.70
CA ASN A 7 5.01 -28.78 -23.70
C ASN A 7 3.67 -28.43 -23.03
N HIS A 8 3.54 -27.20 -22.56
CA HIS A 8 2.28 -26.70 -22.09
C HIS A 8 1.32 -26.67 -23.28
N ASN A 9 0.36 -27.57 -23.28
CA ASN A 9 -0.66 -27.66 -24.33
C ASN A 9 -1.64 -26.47 -24.32
N HIS A 10 -1.51 -25.56 -23.36
CA HIS A 10 -2.33 -24.37 -23.21
C HIS A 10 -1.49 -23.19 -22.65
N PRO A 11 -1.87 -21.93 -22.94
CA PRO A 11 -1.12 -20.74 -22.52
C PRO A 11 -1.40 -20.30 -21.07
N PHE A 12 -2.20 -21.05 -20.30
CA PHE A 12 -2.60 -20.71 -18.95
C PHE A 12 -1.70 -21.37 -17.90
N HIS A 13 -1.65 -20.76 -16.70
CA HIS A 13 -0.96 -21.31 -15.55
C HIS A 13 -1.95 -22.12 -14.70
N LEU A 14 -1.79 -23.44 -14.65
CA LEU A 14 -2.46 -24.29 -13.68
C LEU A 14 -1.62 -24.29 -12.41
N VAL A 15 -2.14 -23.63 -11.37
CA VAL A 15 -1.45 -23.49 -10.08
C VAL A 15 -1.34 -24.83 -9.41
N THR A 16 -0.16 -25.20 -8.94
CA THR A 16 0.07 -26.42 -8.14
C THR A 16 -0.60 -26.32 -6.78
N LEU A 17 -0.98 -27.46 -6.21
CA LEU A 17 -1.57 -27.52 -4.86
C LEU A 17 -0.58 -26.91 -3.84
N SER A 18 -1.07 -25.97 -3.04
CA SER A 18 -0.29 -25.32 -2.00
C SER A 18 -1.08 -25.15 -0.71
N PRO A 19 -0.46 -25.20 0.46
CA PRO A 19 -1.14 -25.06 1.75
C PRO A 19 -1.43 -23.62 2.12
N TRP A 20 -0.87 -22.62 1.40
CA TRP A 20 -0.89 -21.22 1.79
C TRP A 20 -2.30 -20.61 1.90
N PRO A 21 -3.24 -20.87 0.96
CA PRO A 21 -4.61 -20.34 1.08
C PRO A 21 -5.33 -20.82 2.34
N LEU A 22 -5.17 -22.10 2.68
CA LEU A 22 -5.80 -22.66 3.88
C LEU A 22 -5.22 -22.06 5.16
N PHE A 23 -3.89 -21.99 5.28
CA PHE A 23 -3.26 -21.40 6.46
C PHE A 23 -3.54 -19.90 6.57
N SER A 24 -3.53 -19.16 5.49
CA SER A 24 -3.84 -17.71 5.53
C SER A 24 -5.27 -17.45 5.99
N SER A 25 -6.26 -18.25 5.57
CA SER A 25 -7.64 -18.09 6.00
C SER A 25 -7.84 -18.34 7.50
N LEU A 26 -7.21 -19.39 8.04
CA LEU A 26 -7.26 -19.69 9.48
C LEU A 26 -6.58 -18.60 10.32
N ILE A 27 -5.45 -18.08 9.85
CA ILE A 27 -4.72 -17.06 10.57
C ILE A 27 -5.41 -15.70 10.49
N LEU A 28 -6.03 -15.36 9.37
CA LEU A 28 -6.87 -14.15 9.26
C LEU A 28 -8.06 -14.23 10.24
N MET A 29 -8.70 -15.37 10.37
CA MET A 29 -9.76 -15.58 11.38
C MET A 29 -9.21 -15.35 12.80
N ASN A 30 -8.06 -15.95 13.14
CA ASN A 30 -7.43 -15.75 14.45
C ASN A 30 -7.00 -14.29 14.69
N LEU A 31 -6.58 -13.58 13.64
CA LEU A 31 -6.23 -12.17 13.73
C LEU A 31 -7.46 -11.31 14.05
N LEU A 32 -8.60 -11.58 13.41
CA LEU A 32 -9.86 -10.89 13.71
C LEU A 32 -10.35 -11.19 15.14
N ILE A 33 -10.30 -12.45 15.60
CA ILE A 33 -10.61 -12.79 16.98
C ILE A 33 -9.63 -12.08 17.94
N GLY A 34 -8.36 -12.04 17.60
CA GLY A 34 -7.33 -11.36 18.38
C GLY A 34 -7.55 -9.85 18.49
N THR A 35 -8.08 -9.20 17.45
CA THR A 35 -8.46 -7.76 17.52
C THR A 35 -9.63 -7.54 18.46
N VAL A 36 -10.63 -8.41 18.44
CA VAL A 36 -11.76 -8.35 19.40
C VAL A 36 -11.28 -8.54 20.82
N GLN A 37 -10.43 -9.52 21.09
CA GLN A 37 -9.83 -9.72 22.41
C GLN A 37 -9.00 -8.52 22.86
N TRP A 38 -8.26 -7.90 21.96
CA TRP A 38 -7.50 -6.71 22.29
C TRP A 38 -8.41 -5.55 22.71
N PHE A 39 -9.50 -5.32 22.02
CA PHE A 39 -10.41 -4.21 22.33
C PHE A 39 -11.23 -4.46 23.61
N HIS A 40 -11.60 -5.69 23.93
CA HIS A 40 -12.45 -6.01 25.08
C HIS A 40 -11.68 -6.47 26.32
N GLU A 41 -10.61 -7.24 26.13
CA GLU A 41 -9.83 -7.84 27.22
C GLU A 41 -8.43 -7.22 27.40
N PHE A 42 -8.05 -6.23 26.56
CA PHE A 42 -6.72 -5.63 26.51
C PHE A 42 -5.58 -6.64 26.30
N SER A 43 -5.87 -7.80 25.78
CA SER A 43 -4.89 -8.86 25.50
C SER A 43 -4.44 -8.85 24.05
N MET A 44 -3.18 -8.45 23.81
CA MET A 44 -2.58 -8.41 22.45
C MET A 44 -1.92 -9.73 22.03
N LYS A 45 -1.96 -10.79 22.85
CA LYS A 45 -1.18 -12.01 22.62
C LYS A 45 -1.59 -12.72 21.33
N LEU A 46 -2.89 -12.97 21.15
CA LEU A 46 -3.40 -13.64 19.96
C LEU A 46 -3.21 -12.78 18.70
N PHE A 47 -3.46 -11.48 18.80
CA PHE A 47 -3.27 -10.55 17.70
C PHE A 47 -1.81 -10.54 17.21
N SER A 48 -0.84 -10.35 18.12
CA SER A 48 0.59 -10.27 17.76
C SER A 48 1.11 -11.60 17.18
N LEU A 49 0.69 -12.73 17.74
CA LEU A 49 1.05 -14.05 17.21
C LEU A 49 0.48 -14.27 15.80
N SER A 50 -0.79 -13.93 15.61
CA SER A 50 -1.47 -14.06 14.30
C SER A 50 -0.85 -13.16 13.26
N MET A 51 -0.47 -11.93 13.62
CA MET A 51 0.21 -10.99 12.73
C MET A 51 1.57 -11.53 12.27
N LEU A 52 2.38 -12.04 13.22
CA LEU A 52 3.68 -12.62 12.91
C LEU A 52 3.55 -13.84 11.97
N THR A 53 2.64 -14.75 12.29
CA THR A 53 2.41 -15.96 11.47
C THR A 53 1.85 -15.62 10.10
N LEU A 54 0.98 -14.59 9.96
CA LEU A 54 0.48 -14.11 8.68
C LEU A 54 1.62 -13.60 7.80
N ILE A 55 2.52 -12.79 8.34
CA ILE A 55 3.68 -12.26 7.60
C ILE A 55 4.56 -13.42 7.09
N LEU A 56 4.82 -14.44 7.91
CA LEU A 56 5.60 -15.61 7.51
C LEU A 56 4.92 -16.39 6.38
N ILE A 57 3.60 -16.57 6.44
CA ILE A 57 2.85 -17.28 5.38
C ILE A 57 2.85 -16.49 4.09
N LEU A 58 2.60 -15.18 4.13
CA LEU A 58 2.64 -14.32 2.96
C LEU A 58 4.02 -14.32 2.31
N PHE A 59 5.08 -14.30 3.10
CA PHE A 59 6.45 -14.41 2.59
C PHE A 59 6.68 -15.73 1.84
N GLN A 60 6.25 -16.85 2.40
CA GLN A 60 6.38 -18.17 1.76
C GLN A 60 5.52 -18.26 0.48
N TRP A 61 4.29 -17.75 0.52
CA TRP A 61 3.39 -17.77 -0.64
C TRP A 61 3.94 -16.96 -1.79
N TRP A 62 4.36 -15.72 -1.54
CA TRP A 62 4.93 -14.88 -2.60
C TRP A 62 6.29 -15.38 -3.10
N ARG A 63 7.08 -16.00 -2.23
CA ARG A 63 8.28 -16.69 -2.67
C ARG A 63 7.97 -17.77 -3.72
N ASP A 64 6.93 -18.56 -3.49
CA ASP A 64 6.55 -19.62 -4.42
C ASP A 64 6.00 -19.03 -5.74
N VAL A 65 5.20 -17.96 -5.69
CA VAL A 65 4.76 -17.23 -6.89
C VAL A 65 5.96 -16.69 -7.70
N ILE A 66 6.98 -16.15 -7.04
CA ILE A 66 8.20 -15.68 -7.71
C ILE A 66 8.94 -16.84 -8.37
N ARG A 67 9.04 -17.99 -7.71
CA ARG A 67 9.67 -19.20 -8.27
C ARG A 67 8.93 -19.70 -9.51
N GLU A 68 7.62 -19.74 -9.46
CA GLU A 68 6.76 -20.14 -10.60
C GLU A 68 6.93 -19.19 -11.79
N SER A 69 7.01 -17.88 -11.55
CA SER A 69 7.17 -16.89 -12.59
C SER A 69 8.57 -16.86 -13.21
N THR A 70 9.61 -16.80 -12.35
CA THR A 70 10.97 -16.48 -12.79
C THR A 70 11.76 -17.74 -13.16
N TYR A 71 11.62 -18.83 -12.38
CA TYR A 71 12.45 -20.03 -12.55
C TYR A 71 11.74 -21.16 -13.29
N GLN A 72 10.40 -21.24 -13.20
CA GLN A 72 9.62 -22.28 -13.88
C GLN A 72 9.00 -21.82 -15.20
N GLY A 73 8.96 -20.50 -15.45
CA GLY A 73 8.45 -19.95 -16.70
C GLY A 73 6.94 -20.10 -16.90
N ASN A 74 6.17 -20.26 -15.80
CA ASN A 74 4.72 -20.45 -15.87
C ASN A 74 3.95 -19.16 -16.21
N HIS A 75 4.59 -18.00 -16.14
CA HIS A 75 3.97 -16.73 -16.52
C HIS A 75 4.13 -16.45 -18.01
N THR A 76 3.29 -17.08 -18.82
CA THR A 76 3.18 -16.81 -20.25
C THR A 76 2.71 -15.37 -20.52
N LEU A 77 2.77 -14.91 -21.77
CA LEU A 77 2.29 -13.58 -22.16
C LEU A 77 0.81 -13.37 -21.80
N ASN A 78 -0.03 -14.39 -21.95
CA ASN A 78 -1.45 -14.31 -21.60
C ASN A 78 -1.63 -14.19 -20.08
N VAL A 79 -0.90 -14.98 -19.28
CA VAL A 79 -0.92 -14.89 -17.82
C VAL A 79 -0.47 -13.51 -17.37
N SER A 80 0.61 -12.97 -17.93
CA SER A 80 1.10 -11.62 -17.60
C SER A 80 0.08 -10.52 -17.92
N LYS A 81 -0.66 -10.63 -19.03
CA LYS A 81 -1.76 -9.71 -19.36
C LYS A 81 -2.89 -9.79 -18.34
N LEU A 82 -3.28 -11.00 -17.93
CA LEU A 82 -4.33 -11.21 -16.93
C LEU A 82 -3.91 -10.70 -15.54
N MET A 83 -2.65 -10.87 -15.17
CA MET A 83 -2.13 -10.33 -13.91
C MET A 83 -2.12 -8.79 -13.89
N ARG A 84 -1.77 -8.13 -15.00
CA ARG A 84 -1.91 -6.67 -15.14
C ARG A 84 -3.36 -6.23 -14.99
N PHE A 85 -4.29 -6.91 -15.63
CA PHE A 85 -5.71 -6.64 -15.49
C PHE A 85 -6.19 -6.83 -14.04
N GLY A 86 -5.76 -7.91 -13.38
CA GLY A 86 -6.03 -8.15 -11.97
C GLY A 86 -5.52 -7.04 -11.05
N MET A 87 -4.30 -6.52 -11.32
CA MET A 87 -3.76 -5.39 -10.55
C MET A 87 -4.58 -4.10 -10.75
N ILE A 88 -5.07 -3.84 -11.96
CA ILE A 88 -5.96 -2.70 -12.22
C ILE A 88 -7.26 -2.85 -11.43
N LEU A 89 -7.89 -4.02 -11.42
CA LEU A 89 -9.10 -4.28 -10.65
C LEU A 89 -8.87 -4.12 -9.13
N PHE A 90 -7.71 -4.56 -8.65
CA PHE A 90 -7.31 -4.36 -7.27
C PHE A 90 -7.21 -2.88 -6.92
N ILE A 91 -6.50 -2.07 -7.73
CA ILE A 91 -6.38 -0.61 -7.51
C ILE A 91 -7.77 0.06 -7.56
N ILE A 92 -8.66 -0.36 -8.45
CA ILE A 92 -10.03 0.15 -8.51
C ILE A 92 -10.79 -0.17 -7.22
N SER A 93 -10.65 -1.36 -6.66
CA SER A 93 -11.28 -1.70 -5.38
C SER A 93 -10.78 -0.83 -4.23
N GLU A 94 -9.48 -0.56 -4.17
CA GLU A 94 -8.88 0.34 -3.18
C GLU A 94 -9.33 1.81 -3.38
N LEU A 95 -9.52 2.23 -4.63
CA LEU A 95 -10.08 3.55 -4.94
C LEU A 95 -11.50 3.69 -4.36
N PHE A 96 -12.37 2.68 -4.50
CA PHE A 96 -13.72 2.71 -3.91
C PHE A 96 -13.68 2.68 -2.39
N PHE A 97 -12.72 1.99 -1.79
CA PHE A 97 -12.50 2.04 -0.35
C PHE A 97 -12.21 3.47 0.11
N PHE A 98 -11.25 4.18 -0.49
CA PHE A 98 -10.97 5.56 -0.16
C PHE A 98 -12.13 6.51 -0.50
N PHE A 99 -12.82 6.28 -1.60
CA PHE A 99 -14.01 7.05 -1.97
C PHE A 99 -15.05 7.03 -0.85
N SER A 100 -15.30 5.89 -0.22
CA SER A 100 -16.23 5.78 0.91
C SER A 100 -15.78 6.60 2.12
N LEU A 101 -14.49 6.64 2.41
CA LEU A 101 -13.93 7.43 3.49
C LEU A 101 -14.02 8.94 3.21
N PHE A 102 -13.70 9.37 1.99
CA PHE A 102 -13.88 10.77 1.58
C PHE A 102 -15.38 11.18 1.61
N TRP A 103 -16.27 10.29 1.18
CA TRP A 103 -17.70 10.53 1.28
C TRP A 103 -18.11 10.80 2.74
N SER A 104 -17.65 10.00 3.69
CA SER A 104 -17.90 10.20 5.12
C SER A 104 -17.45 11.59 5.58
N PHE A 105 -16.26 12.03 5.17
CA PHE A 105 -15.74 13.36 5.48
C PHE A 105 -16.58 14.48 4.87
N PHE A 106 -16.90 14.40 3.57
CA PHE A 106 -17.70 15.42 2.89
C PHE A 106 -19.13 15.46 3.38
N HIS A 107 -19.74 14.32 3.70
CA HIS A 107 -21.08 14.27 4.30
C HIS A 107 -21.15 15.07 5.61
N ALA A 108 -20.12 14.94 6.47
CA ALA A 108 -20.07 15.66 7.73
C ALA A 108 -19.70 17.15 7.56
N SER A 109 -18.82 17.48 6.59
CA SER A 109 -18.31 18.84 6.42
C SER A 109 -19.27 19.77 5.66
N LEU A 110 -20.00 19.24 4.67
CA LEU A 110 -20.91 20.04 3.85
C LEU A 110 -22.25 20.31 4.53
N SER A 111 -22.66 19.49 5.49
CA SER A 111 -23.87 19.70 6.29
C SER A 111 -23.57 19.39 7.76
N PRO A 112 -22.86 20.29 8.47
CA PRO A 112 -22.52 20.08 9.87
C PRO A 112 -23.78 20.00 10.73
N SER A 113 -23.81 19.04 11.67
CA SER A 113 -24.95 18.83 12.55
C SER A 113 -25.09 19.98 13.58
N ILE A 114 -26.31 20.18 14.08
CA ILE A 114 -26.64 21.18 15.12
C ILE A 114 -25.78 20.91 16.39
N GLU A 115 -25.52 19.65 16.70
CA GLU A 115 -24.74 19.22 17.89
C GLU A 115 -23.30 19.76 17.90
N ILE A 116 -22.69 19.98 16.74
CA ILE A 116 -21.36 20.58 16.62
C ILE A 116 -21.39 22.09 16.35
N GLY A 117 -22.58 22.69 16.41
CA GLY A 117 -22.81 24.12 16.27
C GLY A 117 -22.90 24.61 14.82
N GLU A 118 -23.28 23.75 13.88
CA GLU A 118 -23.44 24.06 12.42
C GLU A 118 -22.20 24.66 11.76
N MET A 119 -21.02 24.38 12.33
CA MET A 119 -19.74 24.92 11.87
C MET A 119 -18.75 23.79 11.59
N TRP A 120 -17.96 23.97 10.53
CA TRP A 120 -16.89 23.04 10.19
C TRP A 120 -15.56 23.77 10.00
N PRO A 121 -14.46 23.27 10.63
CA PRO A 121 -14.45 22.26 11.69
C PRO A 121 -15.08 22.76 12.98
N PRO A 122 -15.41 21.86 13.94
CA PRO A 122 -15.97 22.24 15.23
C PRO A 122 -15.06 23.25 15.97
N LYS A 123 -15.67 24.20 16.69
CA LYS A 123 -14.97 25.36 17.33
C LYS A 123 -13.79 24.98 18.23
N ALA A 124 -13.83 23.80 18.84
CA ALA A 124 -12.78 23.34 19.77
C ALA A 124 -11.56 22.73 19.07
N ILE A 125 -11.63 22.54 17.72
CA ILE A 125 -10.56 21.88 16.98
C ILE A 125 -9.66 22.90 16.29
N THR A 126 -8.37 22.88 16.66
CA THR A 126 -7.34 23.61 15.96
C THR A 126 -6.76 22.77 14.84
N LYS A 127 -6.90 23.23 13.59
CA LYS A 127 -6.39 22.53 12.41
C LYS A 127 -4.89 22.56 12.31
N PHE A 128 -4.33 21.61 11.58
CA PHE A 128 -2.95 21.69 11.13
C PHE A 128 -2.77 22.80 10.09
N ASN A 129 -1.63 23.45 10.11
CA ASN A 129 -1.27 24.38 9.04
C ASN A 129 -0.85 23.59 7.78
N PRO A 130 -1.56 23.74 6.65
CA PRO A 130 -1.24 23.02 5.41
C PRO A 130 0.19 23.24 4.92
N TYR A 131 0.76 24.43 5.15
CA TYR A 131 2.09 24.83 4.67
C TYR A 131 3.27 24.27 5.47
N HIS A 132 3.03 23.57 6.57
CA HIS A 132 4.07 22.96 7.39
C HIS A 132 4.34 21.49 6.95
N VAL A 133 4.18 20.54 7.87
CA VAL A 133 4.44 19.11 7.64
C VAL A 133 3.65 18.53 6.46
N PRO A 134 2.35 18.87 6.27
CA PRO A 134 1.59 18.31 5.15
C PRO A 134 2.14 18.67 3.78
N LEU A 135 2.60 19.91 3.58
CA LEU A 135 3.25 20.32 2.32
C LEU A 135 4.57 19.58 2.11
N LEU A 136 5.38 19.43 3.17
CA LEU A 136 6.64 18.69 3.09
C LEU A 136 6.40 17.22 2.72
N ASN A 137 5.39 16.59 3.31
CA ASN A 137 4.96 15.24 2.98
C ASN A 137 4.51 15.11 1.52
N THR A 138 3.83 16.12 0.99
CA THR A 138 3.44 16.18 -0.43
C THR A 138 4.68 16.21 -1.34
N ILE A 139 5.69 17.00 -0.99
CA ILE A 139 6.95 17.06 -1.74
C ILE A 139 7.67 15.72 -1.72
N PHE A 140 7.72 15.02 -0.57
CA PHE A 140 8.34 13.69 -0.49
C PHE A 140 7.64 12.67 -1.39
N LEU A 141 6.32 12.60 -1.38
CA LEU A 141 5.60 11.65 -2.21
C LEU A 141 5.74 11.98 -3.69
N LEU A 142 5.50 13.21 -4.11
CA LEU A 142 5.65 13.60 -5.52
C LEU A 142 7.06 13.36 -6.05
N SER A 143 8.10 13.66 -5.27
CA SER A 143 9.48 13.36 -5.66
C SER A 143 9.74 11.85 -5.73
N SER A 144 9.10 11.06 -4.87
CA SER A 144 9.18 9.59 -4.92
C SER A 144 8.47 9.01 -6.16
N GLY A 145 7.39 9.63 -6.62
CA GLY A 145 6.73 9.31 -7.89
C GLY A 145 7.65 9.55 -9.11
N ILE A 146 8.45 10.61 -9.08
CA ILE A 146 9.46 10.87 -10.13
C ILE A 146 10.57 9.81 -10.07
N SER A 147 11.08 9.48 -8.88
CA SER A 147 12.16 8.50 -8.76
C SER A 147 11.76 7.09 -9.16
N ILE A 148 10.52 6.64 -8.88
CA ILE A 148 10.05 5.32 -9.33
C ILE A 148 9.87 5.27 -10.85
N THR A 149 9.43 6.36 -11.50
CA THR A 149 9.37 6.42 -12.96
C THR A 149 10.76 6.42 -13.59
N TRP A 150 11.74 7.10 -13.00
CA TRP A 150 13.15 6.99 -13.41
C TRP A 150 13.63 5.53 -13.34
N SER A 151 13.34 4.81 -12.26
CA SER A 151 13.68 3.40 -12.15
C SER A 151 13.05 2.57 -13.27
N HIS A 152 11.79 2.82 -13.65
CA HIS A 152 11.12 2.11 -14.72
C HIS A 152 11.83 2.28 -16.06
N PHE A 153 12.14 3.51 -16.44
CA PHE A 153 12.88 3.78 -17.68
C PHE A 153 14.28 3.16 -17.67
N SER A 154 14.94 3.13 -16.52
CA SER A 154 16.25 2.50 -16.38
C SER A 154 16.19 0.98 -16.56
N ILE A 155 15.12 0.29 -16.08
CA ILE A 155 14.90 -1.14 -16.33
C ILE A 155 14.70 -1.40 -17.82
N LEU A 156 13.89 -0.58 -18.50
CA LEU A 156 13.65 -0.72 -19.95
C LEU A 156 14.95 -0.55 -20.75
N ASN A 157 15.81 0.38 -20.33
CA ASN A 157 17.12 0.65 -20.93
C ASN A 157 18.22 -0.32 -20.46
N LYS A 158 17.89 -1.30 -19.60
CA LYS A 158 18.82 -2.29 -19.03
C LYS A 158 19.95 -1.67 -18.19
N ASN A 159 19.75 -0.48 -17.65
CA ASN A 159 20.68 0.18 -16.74
C ASN A 159 20.32 -0.17 -15.29
N LEU A 160 21.00 -1.17 -14.75
CA LEU A 160 20.73 -1.71 -13.40
C LEU A 160 21.19 -0.77 -12.29
N GLU A 161 22.27 -0.02 -12.49
CA GLU A 161 22.80 0.90 -11.48
C GLU A 161 21.85 2.04 -11.21
N ASP A 162 21.38 2.73 -12.25
CA ASP A 162 20.42 3.82 -12.13
C ASP A 162 19.09 3.32 -11.56
N SER A 163 18.62 2.15 -12.01
CA SER A 163 17.39 1.58 -11.49
C SER A 163 17.49 1.25 -9.99
N ASN A 164 18.62 0.69 -9.55
CA ASN A 164 18.86 0.40 -8.13
C ASN A 164 18.91 1.68 -7.30
N MET A 165 19.62 2.72 -7.77
CA MET A 165 19.71 4.01 -7.10
C MET A 165 18.34 4.68 -6.97
N ALA A 166 17.56 4.70 -8.04
CA ALA A 166 16.24 5.29 -8.08
C ALA A 166 15.25 4.59 -7.12
N LEU A 167 15.26 3.24 -7.05
CA LEU A 167 14.43 2.51 -6.10
C LEU A 167 14.82 2.76 -4.64
N VAL A 168 16.11 2.82 -4.35
CA VAL A 168 16.61 3.15 -3.01
C VAL A 168 16.14 4.54 -2.60
N LEU A 169 16.24 5.52 -3.50
CA LEU A 169 15.73 6.88 -3.25
C LEU A 169 14.23 6.89 -2.97
N THR A 170 13.43 6.17 -3.76
CA THR A 170 11.98 6.05 -3.56
C THR A 170 11.64 5.50 -2.17
N ILE A 171 12.34 4.44 -1.73
CA ILE A 171 12.14 3.85 -0.41
C ILE A 171 12.46 4.85 0.71
N TYR A 172 13.56 5.59 0.61
CA TYR A 172 13.91 6.61 1.60
C TYR A 172 12.85 7.70 1.70
N LEU A 173 12.35 8.20 0.56
CA LEU A 173 11.30 9.21 0.54
C LEU A 173 10.00 8.70 1.16
N GLY A 174 9.60 7.45 0.91
CA GLY A 174 8.44 6.82 1.55
C GLY A 174 8.60 6.64 3.06
N ILE A 175 9.82 6.32 3.52
CA ILE A 175 10.13 6.25 4.97
C ILE A 175 10.05 7.65 5.59
N TYR A 176 10.62 8.68 4.95
CA TYR A 176 10.54 10.05 5.45
C TYR A 176 9.10 10.51 5.58
N PHE A 177 8.25 10.28 4.57
CA PHE A 177 6.83 10.54 4.67
C PHE A 177 6.22 9.91 5.93
N SER A 178 6.46 8.61 6.15
CA SER A 178 5.89 7.87 7.28
C SER A 178 6.37 8.42 8.63
N VAL A 179 7.63 8.80 8.74
CA VAL A 179 8.19 9.40 9.95
C VAL A 179 7.57 10.77 10.25
N PHE A 180 7.45 11.65 9.23
CA PHE A 180 6.86 12.97 9.42
C PHE A 180 5.36 12.88 9.70
N GLN A 181 4.64 11.93 9.12
CA GLN A 181 3.24 11.67 9.47
C GLN A 181 3.08 11.22 10.93
N LEU A 182 3.99 10.38 11.42
CA LEU A 182 4.00 9.98 12.83
C LEU A 182 4.30 11.16 13.78
N ILE A 183 5.21 12.07 13.39
CA ILE A 183 5.50 13.29 14.16
C ILE A 183 4.26 14.20 14.20
N GLU A 184 3.56 14.35 13.07
CA GLU A 184 2.33 15.11 12.97
C GLU A 184 1.25 14.53 13.92
N TYR A 185 1.07 13.21 13.94
CA TYR A 185 0.12 12.55 14.83
C TYR A 185 0.46 12.75 16.32
N LYS A 186 1.75 12.72 16.69
CA LYS A 186 2.16 12.97 18.08
C LYS A 186 1.91 14.41 18.52
N ASN A 187 1.99 15.35 17.60
CA ASN A 187 1.80 16.79 17.87
C ASN A 187 0.36 17.25 17.56
N ALA A 188 -0.56 16.32 17.26
CA ALA A 188 -1.94 16.65 16.97
C ALA A 188 -2.61 17.28 18.20
N PRO A 189 -3.24 18.46 18.05
CA PRO A 189 -3.95 19.12 19.15
C PRO A 189 -5.36 18.54 19.40
N PHE A 190 -5.72 17.48 18.69
CA PHE A 190 -7.00 16.77 18.79
C PHE A 190 -6.79 15.27 18.66
N THR A 191 -7.76 14.50 19.14
CA THR A 191 -7.74 13.04 19.10
C THR A 191 -8.86 12.50 18.20
N MET A 192 -8.83 11.20 17.93
CA MET A 192 -9.88 10.51 17.17
C MET A 192 -11.25 10.58 17.87
N ALA A 193 -11.28 10.72 19.20
CA ALA A 193 -12.50 10.75 20.00
C ALA A 193 -13.13 12.15 20.14
N ASP A 194 -12.41 13.23 19.83
CA ASP A 194 -12.86 14.59 20.11
C ASP A 194 -14.05 15.04 19.23
N SER A 195 -14.13 14.54 18.00
CA SER A 195 -15.23 14.88 17.09
C SER A 195 -15.24 14.01 15.86
N ILE A 196 -16.27 14.16 15.03
CA ILE A 196 -16.33 13.54 13.71
C ILE A 196 -15.20 14.03 12.78
N TYR A 197 -14.68 15.25 12.98
CA TYR A 197 -13.50 15.74 12.27
C TYR A 197 -12.28 14.91 12.63
N GLY A 198 -12.01 14.70 13.92
CA GLY A 198 -10.89 13.87 14.38
C GLY A 198 -11.01 12.43 13.91
N SER A 199 -12.20 11.83 14.02
CA SER A 199 -12.45 10.46 13.57
C SER A 199 -12.17 10.28 12.08
N THR A 200 -12.73 11.13 11.22
CA THR A 200 -12.53 11.03 9.76
C THR A 200 -11.11 11.38 9.35
N PHE A 201 -10.49 12.38 9.98
CA PHE A 201 -9.11 12.75 9.76
C PHE A 201 -8.16 11.56 10.02
N PHE A 202 -8.18 10.99 11.22
CA PHE A 202 -7.28 9.88 11.57
C PHE A 202 -7.59 8.60 10.81
N LEU A 203 -8.86 8.34 10.44
CA LEU A 203 -9.21 7.20 9.60
C LEU A 203 -8.63 7.34 8.19
N ILE A 204 -8.87 8.45 7.51
CA ILE A 204 -8.41 8.64 6.12
C ILE A 204 -6.89 8.68 6.05
N THR A 205 -6.26 9.51 6.88
CA THR A 205 -4.80 9.65 6.89
C THR A 205 -4.11 8.40 7.43
N GLY A 206 -4.73 7.67 8.37
CA GLY A 206 -4.21 6.43 8.93
C GLY A 206 -4.24 5.28 7.92
N PHE A 207 -5.34 5.07 7.22
CA PHE A 207 -5.40 4.08 6.13
C PHE A 207 -4.45 4.45 4.99
N HIS A 208 -4.36 5.74 4.64
CA HIS A 208 -3.37 6.19 3.67
C HIS A 208 -1.94 5.87 4.13
N GLY A 209 -1.59 6.18 5.37
CA GLY A 209 -0.27 5.86 5.94
C GLY A 209 0.03 4.36 5.93
N LEU A 210 -0.98 3.52 6.18
CA LEU A 210 -0.86 2.06 6.09
C LEU A 210 -0.56 1.62 4.65
N HIS A 211 -1.23 2.22 3.65
CA HIS A 211 -0.95 1.98 2.23
C HIS A 211 0.46 2.44 1.82
N VAL A 212 0.96 3.56 2.37
CA VAL A 212 2.36 4.00 2.16
C VAL A 212 3.34 2.96 2.72
N ILE A 213 3.11 2.41 3.91
CA ILE A 213 3.97 1.37 4.49
C ILE A 213 3.94 0.10 3.62
N ILE A 214 2.77 -0.37 3.20
CA ILE A 214 2.64 -1.53 2.31
C ILE A 214 3.33 -1.27 0.97
N GLY A 215 3.14 -0.08 0.39
CA GLY A 215 3.78 0.32 -0.85
C GLY A 215 5.31 0.37 -0.76
N THR A 216 5.86 0.94 0.32
CA THR A 216 7.32 0.95 0.54
C THR A 216 7.89 -0.46 0.70
N MET A 217 7.18 -1.38 1.36
CA MET A 217 7.55 -2.79 1.45
C MET A 217 7.50 -3.47 0.07
N PHE A 218 6.50 -3.17 -0.75
CA PHE A 218 6.39 -3.70 -2.10
C PHE A 218 7.56 -3.23 -2.99
N ILE A 219 7.92 -1.94 -2.92
CA ILE A 219 9.09 -1.39 -3.62
C ILE A 219 10.39 -2.01 -3.08
N PHE A 220 10.51 -2.22 -1.78
CA PHE A 220 11.67 -2.88 -1.18
C PHE A 220 11.85 -4.32 -1.70
N ILE A 221 10.78 -5.09 -1.80
CA ILE A 221 10.81 -6.44 -2.39
C ILE A 221 11.22 -6.36 -3.87
N SER A 222 10.71 -5.39 -4.62
CA SER A 222 11.09 -5.15 -6.01
C SER A 222 12.58 -4.81 -6.15
N LEU A 223 13.14 -4.02 -5.23
CA LEU A 223 14.58 -3.74 -5.15
C LEU A 223 15.42 -5.01 -4.92
N GLN A 224 14.97 -5.89 -4.01
CA GLN A 224 15.67 -7.15 -3.75
C GLN A 224 15.65 -8.07 -4.98
N ARG A 225 14.53 -8.09 -5.71
CA ARG A 225 14.40 -8.85 -6.95
C ARG A 225 15.26 -8.27 -8.08
N LEU A 226 15.35 -6.94 -8.17
CA LEU A 226 16.24 -6.27 -9.12
C LEU A 226 17.70 -6.67 -8.87
N LYS A 227 18.16 -6.63 -7.62
CA LYS A 227 19.52 -7.05 -7.24
C LYS A 227 19.81 -8.51 -7.55
N LYS A 228 18.81 -9.38 -7.54
CA LYS A 228 18.92 -10.80 -7.93
C LYS A 228 18.80 -11.02 -9.44
N LEU A 229 18.71 -9.94 -10.24
CA LEU A 229 18.54 -10.00 -11.70
C LEU A 229 17.29 -10.80 -12.14
N GLU A 230 16.23 -10.76 -11.36
CA GLU A 230 14.98 -11.46 -11.64
C GLU A 230 14.08 -10.69 -12.63
N PHE A 231 14.38 -9.43 -12.92
CA PHE A 231 13.67 -8.60 -13.88
C PHE A 231 14.41 -8.50 -15.21
N SER A 232 13.67 -8.57 -16.30
CA SER A 232 14.17 -8.28 -17.65
C SER A 232 13.43 -7.07 -18.23
N SER A 233 13.94 -6.50 -19.32
CA SER A 233 13.29 -5.38 -20.00
C SER A 233 11.89 -5.71 -20.53
N THR A 234 11.56 -7.00 -20.69
CA THR A 234 10.25 -7.48 -21.21
C THR A 234 9.38 -8.17 -20.15
N HIS A 235 9.97 -8.65 -19.07
CA HIS A 235 9.29 -9.37 -18.00
C HIS A 235 9.66 -8.80 -16.64
N HIS A 236 8.94 -7.76 -16.22
CA HIS A 236 9.11 -7.05 -14.93
C HIS A 236 7.77 -6.67 -14.29
N PHE A 237 6.72 -7.50 -14.48
CA PHE A 237 5.39 -7.21 -13.98
C PHE A 237 5.33 -6.90 -12.47
N GLY A 238 6.12 -7.61 -11.65
CA GLY A 238 6.14 -7.34 -10.21
C GLY A 238 6.59 -5.92 -9.87
N PHE A 239 7.51 -5.36 -10.65
CA PHE A 239 7.91 -3.96 -10.54
C PHE A 239 6.81 -3.02 -11.07
N GLU A 240 6.21 -3.30 -12.22
CA GLU A 240 5.09 -2.50 -12.75
C GLU A 240 3.95 -2.41 -11.74
N ALA A 241 3.57 -3.53 -11.12
CA ALA A 241 2.52 -3.57 -10.11
C ALA A 241 2.87 -2.71 -8.88
N SER A 242 4.12 -2.75 -8.40
CA SER A 242 4.55 -1.90 -7.28
C SER A 242 4.56 -0.41 -7.65
N SER A 243 4.95 -0.07 -8.87
CA SER A 243 4.93 1.30 -9.39
C SER A 243 3.50 1.85 -9.51
N TRP A 244 2.56 1.09 -10.08
CA TRP A 244 1.16 1.50 -10.18
C TRP A 244 0.51 1.69 -8.82
N TYR A 245 0.78 0.78 -7.88
CA TYR A 245 0.29 0.92 -6.51
C TYR A 245 0.85 2.16 -5.83
N TRP A 246 2.14 2.47 -6.02
CA TRP A 246 2.77 3.67 -5.47
C TRP A 246 2.16 4.95 -6.01
N HIS A 247 1.98 5.05 -7.34
CA HIS A 247 1.31 6.20 -7.95
C HIS A 247 -0.14 6.35 -7.49
N PHE A 248 -0.85 5.25 -7.28
CA PHE A 248 -2.18 5.30 -6.67
C PHE A 248 -2.13 5.93 -5.28
N VAL A 249 -1.19 5.53 -4.44
CA VAL A 249 -1.01 6.09 -3.08
C VAL A 249 -0.69 7.58 -3.14
N ASP A 250 0.20 8.02 -4.06
CA ASP A 250 0.51 9.43 -4.29
C ASP A 250 -0.73 10.25 -4.65
N ILE A 251 -1.58 9.74 -5.55
CA ILE A 251 -2.81 10.41 -5.98
C ILE A 251 -3.78 10.53 -4.80
N ILE A 252 -3.97 9.49 -4.01
CA ILE A 252 -4.83 9.54 -2.82
C ILE A 252 -4.32 10.59 -1.83
N TRP A 253 -2.99 10.72 -1.64
CA TRP A 253 -2.43 11.76 -0.79
C TRP A 253 -2.78 13.17 -1.26
N LEU A 254 -2.72 13.44 -2.56
CA LEU A 254 -3.11 14.74 -3.11
C LEU A 254 -4.59 15.06 -2.80
N PHE A 255 -5.47 14.07 -2.92
CA PHE A 255 -6.88 14.23 -2.51
C PHE A 255 -7.00 14.49 -1.01
N VAL A 256 -6.26 13.79 -0.16
CA VAL A 256 -6.22 14.02 1.30
C VAL A 256 -5.73 15.44 1.59
N TYR A 257 -4.63 15.86 0.98
CA TYR A 257 -4.06 17.18 1.19
C TYR A 257 -5.04 18.29 0.82
N ILE A 258 -5.66 18.22 -0.35
CA ILE A 258 -6.61 19.24 -0.82
C ILE A 258 -7.89 19.23 0.02
N SER A 259 -8.48 18.06 0.27
CA SER A 259 -9.79 17.98 0.92
C SER A 259 -9.75 18.21 2.43
N ILE A 260 -8.73 17.72 3.12
CA ILE A 260 -8.71 17.69 4.59
C ILE A 260 -7.84 18.83 5.15
N TYR A 261 -6.67 19.08 4.56
CA TYR A 261 -5.76 20.09 5.08
C TYR A 261 -5.99 21.48 4.50
N TRP A 262 -6.33 21.56 3.21
CA TRP A 262 -6.44 22.84 2.50
C TRP A 262 -7.85 23.44 2.51
N SER A 263 -8.88 22.63 2.18
CA SER A 263 -10.22 23.17 1.85
C SER A 263 -11.06 23.59 3.07
N PHE A 264 -10.76 23.12 4.24
CA PHE A 264 -11.55 23.38 5.46
C PHE A 264 -10.62 23.88 6.59
#